data_c6c0a8d77df5d90e84c98e1f2c7c5abb
#
_entry.id   c6c0a8d77df5d90e84c98e1f2c7c5abb
#
_cell.length_a   1.000
_cell.length_b   1.000
_cell.length_c   1.000
_cell.angle_alpha   90.00
_cell.angle_beta   90.00
_cell.angle_gamma   90.00
#
_symmetry.space_group_name_H-M   'P 1'
#
loop_
_entity.id
_entity.type
_entity.pdbx_description
1 polymer ?
#
loop_
_entity_poly.entity_id
_entity_poly.type
_entity_poly.pdbx_seq_one_letter_code
_entity_poly.pdbx_strand_id
1 'polypeptide(L)'
;MRLATRVLIGASVKRFACVVIMIAALSLTVLPAVAEDGAQQFADLGRCTLDSGQTIEHCRVGYRTFGTLNAAGDNAVLMPTWLNGRTEDLLSLVGSEPSKSGQINTRLIDSTKFYAVLLDALGDGVSSSPSNSDVQKGAEFPAITERDMVRAEYRAVTEVLHLKHAHAVIGISMGGEQTFEWAVTYPEFFDLAVPIAGTPQPTSYDLLSHTITEDAMLADADYKGGRYGGKQPELKLANELLTMELTTPQFRVEHTERKDFPALLDEARKPERQDANDRMWQLKAVLALDVLGGKPMDEVAKATRARWLVIVSAHDHLVYPGPALAWAKAAGAETYISDTPCGHVLMECDAEQVSQRVEKFLAQ
;
A
#
# COMPACT_ATOMS: atom_id res chain seq x y z
N MET A 1 -88.38 49.66 35.98
CA MET A 1 -88.28 49.64 37.42
C MET A 1 -86.85 49.50 37.82
N ARG A 2 -86.23 50.54 38.31
CA ARG A 2 -85.32 50.68 39.46
C ARG A 2 -84.23 49.56 39.57
N LEU A 3 -82.97 49.77 39.81
CA LEU A 3 -82.10 50.80 40.42
C LEU A 3 -80.64 50.32 40.04
N ALA A 4 -79.82 51.07 39.55
CA ALA A 4 -78.70 51.89 40.09
C ALA A 4 -77.93 51.18 41.25
N THR A 5 -76.60 50.94 41.13
CA THR A 5 -75.60 51.68 41.98
C THR A 5 -74.16 51.27 41.67
N ARG A 6 -73.38 52.26 41.28
CA ARG A 6 -71.97 52.62 41.66
C ARG A 6 -70.88 51.54 41.85
N VAL A 7 -69.86 51.58 41.00
CA VAL A 7 -68.54 52.25 41.19
C VAL A 7 -67.67 51.68 42.29
N LEU A 8 -66.54 51.15 41.94
CA LEU A 8 -65.23 51.55 42.50
C LEU A 8 -64.07 51.15 41.60
N ILE A 9 -63.22 52.10 41.43
CA ILE A 9 -62.01 52.06 40.65
C ILE A 9 -60.91 51.34 41.42
N GLY A 10 -60.24 50.36 40.82
CA GLY A 10 -59.04 49.75 41.37
C GLY A 10 -58.01 49.51 40.26
N ALA A 11 -57.09 50.44 40.15
CA ALA A 11 -55.96 50.28 39.22
C ALA A 11 -54.98 49.21 39.74
N SER A 12 -54.84 48.12 39.00
CA SER A 12 -53.82 47.12 39.28
C SER A 12 -52.73 47.17 38.18
N VAL A 13 -51.57 47.65 38.58
CA VAL A 13 -50.34 47.70 37.75
C VAL A 13 -49.84 46.27 37.61
N LYS A 14 -50.01 45.68 36.42
CA LYS A 14 -49.36 44.41 36.06
C LYS A 14 -47.91 44.68 35.63
N ARG A 15 -46.97 44.27 36.48
CA ARG A 15 -45.54 44.22 36.15
C ARG A 15 -45.36 43.13 35.10
N PHE A 16 -44.93 43.50 33.90
CA PHE A 16 -44.40 42.57 32.90
C PHE A 16 -42.97 42.17 33.30
N ALA A 17 -42.79 40.94 33.75
CA ALA A 17 -41.47 40.36 33.91
C ALA A 17 -41.02 39.85 32.53
N CYS A 18 -40.03 40.53 31.88
CA CYS A 18 -39.32 39.99 30.73
C CYS A 18 -38.45 38.85 31.18
N VAL A 19 -38.85 37.61 30.86
CA VAL A 19 -38.00 36.41 30.99
C VAL A 19 -37.11 36.40 29.75
N VAL A 20 -35.84 36.79 29.90
CA VAL A 20 -34.81 36.62 28.88
C VAL A 20 -34.37 35.15 28.94
N ILE A 21 -34.84 34.33 28.00
CA ILE A 21 -34.34 32.99 27.78
C ILE A 21 -33.00 33.07 27.09
N MET A 22 -31.90 32.93 27.83
CA MET A 22 -30.57 32.70 27.25
C MET A 22 -30.56 31.25 26.67
N ILE A 23 -30.67 31.15 25.37
CA ILE A 23 -30.34 29.90 24.64
C ILE A 23 -28.81 29.80 24.60
N ALA A 24 -28.24 29.05 25.52
CA ALA A 24 -26.85 28.63 25.42
C ALA A 24 -26.73 27.67 24.23
N ALA A 25 -26.20 28.15 23.11
CA ALA A 25 -25.82 27.29 21.99
C ALA A 25 -24.67 26.38 22.46
N LEU A 26 -24.98 25.14 22.84
CA LEU A 26 -24.00 24.11 23.05
C LEU A 26 -23.44 23.73 21.68
N SER A 27 -22.29 24.31 21.33
CA SER A 27 -21.51 23.83 20.19
C SER A 27 -21.01 22.42 20.53
N LEU A 28 -21.71 21.38 20.07
CA LEU A 28 -21.12 20.04 20.03
C LEU A 28 -19.93 20.10 19.07
N THR A 29 -18.74 20.25 19.62
CA THR A 29 -17.53 19.87 18.90
C THR A 29 -17.58 18.36 18.75
N VAL A 30 -17.96 17.91 17.54
CA VAL A 30 -17.77 16.52 17.13
C VAL A 30 -16.25 16.34 17.07
N LEU A 31 -15.68 15.76 18.12
CA LEU A 31 -14.32 15.27 18.07
C LEU A 31 -14.29 14.21 16.96
N PRO A 32 -13.35 14.26 16.01
CA PRO A 32 -13.21 13.18 15.06
C PRO A 32 -13.02 11.89 15.84
N ALA A 33 -13.82 10.87 15.53
CA ALA A 33 -13.62 9.55 16.09
C ALA A 33 -12.19 9.13 15.75
N VAL A 34 -11.36 8.90 16.78
CA VAL A 34 -10.05 8.29 16.60
C VAL A 34 -10.31 6.91 16.02
N ALA A 35 -9.84 6.64 14.82
CA ALA A 35 -9.97 5.34 14.22
C ALA A 35 -9.29 4.29 15.12
N GLU A 36 -9.91 3.12 15.23
CA GLU A 36 -9.29 1.99 15.94
C GLU A 36 -7.97 1.65 15.28
N ASP A 37 -6.93 1.39 16.09
CA ASP A 37 -5.59 1.06 15.60
C ASP A 37 -5.64 -0.17 14.68
N GLY A 38 -5.16 -0.03 13.46
CA GLY A 38 -5.21 -1.08 12.43
C GLY A 38 -6.53 -1.22 11.67
N ALA A 39 -7.56 -0.42 11.94
CA ALA A 39 -8.80 -0.46 11.16
C ALA A 39 -8.58 0.02 9.72
N GLN A 40 -9.28 -0.62 8.74
CA GLN A 40 -9.25 -0.15 7.35
C GLN A 40 -9.91 1.22 7.24
N GLN A 41 -9.23 2.14 6.62
CA GLN A 41 -9.66 3.51 6.36
C GLN A 41 -9.50 3.84 4.88
N PHE A 42 -10.11 4.94 4.45
CA PHE A 42 -10.06 5.40 3.06
C PHE A 42 -9.79 6.90 2.99
N ALA A 43 -8.82 7.28 2.18
CA ALA A 43 -8.60 8.64 1.75
C ALA A 43 -9.37 8.87 0.45
N ASP A 44 -10.44 9.67 0.50
CA ASP A 44 -11.18 10.11 -0.68
C ASP A 44 -10.41 11.28 -1.32
N LEU A 45 -9.93 11.06 -2.54
CA LEU A 45 -9.11 12.04 -3.27
C LEU A 45 -9.89 12.74 -4.40
N GLY A 46 -11.18 12.42 -4.54
CA GLY A 46 -12.01 12.93 -5.62
C GLY A 46 -11.54 12.41 -6.99
N ARG A 47 -10.72 13.15 -7.71
CA ARG A 47 -10.17 12.77 -9.02
C ARG A 47 -8.66 12.60 -8.96
N CYS A 48 -8.15 11.52 -9.57
CA CYS A 48 -6.71 11.31 -9.76
C CYS A 48 -6.37 11.38 -11.25
N THR A 49 -5.58 12.37 -11.65
CA THR A 49 -5.03 12.45 -13.00
C THR A 49 -3.80 11.58 -13.08
N LEU A 50 -3.78 10.67 -14.05
CA LEU A 50 -2.74 9.69 -14.29
C LEU A 50 -1.65 10.21 -15.24
N ASP A 51 -0.50 9.54 -15.29
CA ASP A 51 0.60 9.85 -16.22
C ASP A 51 0.15 9.82 -17.69
N SER A 52 -0.81 8.95 -18.03
CA SER A 52 -1.44 8.87 -19.36
C SER A 52 -2.29 10.09 -19.73
N GLY A 53 -2.59 10.99 -18.78
CA GLY A 53 -3.57 12.06 -18.92
C GLY A 53 -5.01 11.61 -18.71
N GLN A 54 -5.27 10.32 -18.53
CA GLN A 54 -6.58 9.81 -18.13
C GLN A 54 -6.85 10.15 -16.64
N THR A 55 -8.06 9.93 -16.20
CA THR A 55 -8.47 10.24 -14.82
C THR A 55 -9.19 9.07 -14.21
N ILE A 56 -8.84 8.71 -12.97
CA ILE A 56 -9.69 7.88 -12.13
C ILE A 56 -10.72 8.81 -11.49
N GLU A 57 -11.99 8.61 -11.82
CA GLU A 57 -13.11 9.27 -11.14
C GLU A 57 -13.33 8.59 -9.79
N HIS A 58 -13.74 9.34 -8.76
CA HIS A 58 -13.95 8.83 -7.39
C HIS A 58 -12.71 8.07 -6.85
N CYS A 59 -11.55 8.67 -7.06
CA CYS A 59 -10.27 8.11 -6.66
C CYS A 59 -10.17 8.04 -5.14
N ARG A 60 -9.80 6.86 -4.62
CA ARG A 60 -9.56 6.66 -3.19
C ARG A 60 -8.34 5.78 -2.97
N VAL A 61 -7.68 5.98 -1.84
CA VAL A 61 -6.61 5.12 -1.34
C VAL A 61 -7.03 4.51 -0.01
N GLY A 62 -6.99 3.18 0.08
CA GLY A 62 -7.16 2.47 1.33
C GLY A 62 -5.89 2.57 2.19
N TYR A 63 -6.04 2.67 3.50
CA TYR A 63 -4.89 2.68 4.41
C TYR A 63 -5.25 2.14 5.79
N ARG A 64 -4.22 1.79 6.55
CA ARG A 64 -4.31 1.46 7.98
C ARG A 64 -3.22 2.19 8.72
N THR A 65 -3.49 2.54 9.98
CA THR A 65 -2.50 3.22 10.82
C THR A 65 -2.30 2.49 12.14
N PHE A 66 -1.07 2.53 12.65
CA PHE A 66 -0.69 1.95 13.95
C PHE A 66 0.23 2.90 14.69
N GLY A 67 0.12 2.92 16.01
CA GLY A 67 0.92 3.79 16.86
C GLY A 67 0.45 5.24 16.83
N THR A 68 1.31 6.15 17.23
CA THR A 68 0.95 7.56 17.40
C THR A 68 1.96 8.47 16.71
N LEU A 69 1.45 9.41 15.89
CA LEU A 69 2.28 10.47 15.33
C LEU A 69 2.75 11.37 16.49
N ASN A 70 4.05 11.58 16.61
CA ASN A 70 4.61 12.43 17.65
C ASN A 70 4.33 13.93 17.38
N ALA A 71 4.60 14.75 18.39
CA ALA A 71 4.31 16.19 18.28
C ALA A 71 5.16 16.92 17.22
N ALA A 72 6.34 16.39 16.87
CA ALA A 72 7.19 16.92 15.82
C ALA A 72 6.67 16.52 14.42
N GLY A 73 5.88 15.44 14.32
CA GLY A 73 5.35 14.92 13.06
C GLY A 73 6.41 14.23 12.19
N ASP A 74 7.48 13.72 12.80
CA ASP A 74 8.66 13.21 12.10
C ASP A 74 8.90 11.70 12.29
N ASN A 75 7.97 10.97 12.93
CA ASN A 75 8.08 9.53 13.16
C ASN A 75 7.15 8.67 12.28
N ALA A 76 6.61 9.21 11.20
CA ALA A 76 5.75 8.44 10.30
C ALA A 76 6.59 7.49 9.42
N VAL A 77 6.17 6.23 9.32
CA VAL A 77 6.77 5.24 8.42
C VAL A 77 5.69 4.74 7.47
N LEU A 78 5.90 4.94 6.17
CA LEU A 78 4.98 4.54 5.11
C LEU A 78 5.34 3.15 4.60
N MET A 79 4.33 2.33 4.33
CA MET A 79 4.53 0.99 3.79
C MET A 79 3.46 0.67 2.73
N PRO A 80 3.77 0.87 1.43
CA PRO A 80 2.91 0.45 0.33
C PRO A 80 2.87 -1.08 0.17
N THR A 81 1.76 -1.58 -0.38
CA THR A 81 1.54 -3.01 -0.60
C THR A 81 2.32 -3.56 -1.80
N TRP A 82 2.56 -4.87 -1.80
CA TRP A 82 3.13 -5.61 -2.93
C TRP A 82 2.07 -5.98 -3.97
N LEU A 83 2.50 -6.53 -5.11
CA LEU A 83 1.64 -7.03 -6.18
C LEU A 83 0.64 -8.06 -5.63
N ASN A 84 -0.64 -7.87 -5.87
CA ASN A 84 -1.75 -8.67 -5.35
C ASN A 84 -1.94 -8.59 -3.82
N GLY A 85 -1.14 -7.81 -3.11
CA GLY A 85 -1.26 -7.61 -1.66
C GLY A 85 -2.23 -6.52 -1.28
N ARG A 86 -2.69 -6.58 -0.02
CA ARG A 86 -3.50 -5.57 0.65
C ARG A 86 -2.88 -5.22 1.99
N THR A 87 -3.26 -4.09 2.56
CA THR A 87 -2.74 -3.69 3.89
C THR A 87 -3.01 -4.72 4.97
N GLU A 88 -4.03 -5.57 4.84
CA GLU A 88 -4.26 -6.67 5.78
C GLU A 88 -3.16 -7.75 5.77
N ASP A 89 -2.45 -7.91 4.63
CA ASP A 89 -1.33 -8.84 4.50
C ASP A 89 -0.06 -8.32 5.17
N LEU A 90 0.01 -7.02 5.42
CA LEU A 90 1.13 -6.34 6.10
C LEU A 90 1.00 -6.35 7.64
N LEU A 91 -0.12 -6.79 8.21
CA LEU A 91 -0.38 -6.68 9.64
C LEU A 91 0.66 -7.37 10.53
N SER A 92 1.22 -8.48 10.07
CA SER A 92 2.29 -9.19 10.80
C SER A 92 3.62 -8.43 10.84
N LEU A 93 3.79 -7.43 9.99
CA LEU A 93 5.02 -6.64 9.86
C LEU A 93 5.03 -5.41 10.77
N VAL A 94 3.91 -5.08 11.42
CA VAL A 94 3.76 -3.89 12.27
C VAL A 94 3.20 -4.29 13.63
N GLY A 95 3.73 -3.70 14.70
CA GLY A 95 3.20 -3.93 16.05
C GLY A 95 4.17 -3.56 17.16
N SER A 96 3.69 -3.63 18.42
CA SER A 96 4.52 -3.40 19.62
C SER A 96 5.49 -4.55 19.88
N GLU A 97 5.09 -5.76 19.53
CA GLU A 97 5.88 -6.98 19.68
C GLU A 97 6.07 -7.63 18.31
N PRO A 98 7.18 -8.37 18.12
CA PRO A 98 7.34 -9.18 16.93
C PRO A 98 6.17 -10.17 16.76
N SER A 99 5.65 -10.30 15.55
CA SER A 99 4.56 -11.22 15.28
C SER A 99 5.01 -12.67 15.51
N LYS A 100 4.20 -13.44 16.23
CA LYS A 100 4.39 -14.87 16.43
C LYS A 100 3.48 -15.72 15.54
N SER A 101 2.84 -15.10 14.55
CA SER A 101 1.93 -15.83 13.66
C SER A 101 2.70 -16.76 12.74
N GLY A 102 2.51 -18.03 12.92
CA GLY A 102 3.00 -19.09 12.07
C GLY A 102 4.43 -19.52 12.35
N GLN A 103 5.44 -18.97 11.75
CA GLN A 103 6.82 -19.47 11.85
C GLN A 103 7.87 -18.38 11.95
N ILE A 104 7.53 -17.11 11.75
CA ILE A 104 8.53 -16.06 11.58
C ILE A 104 8.16 -14.84 12.38
N ASN A 105 9.15 -14.37 13.15
CA ASN A 105 9.08 -13.17 13.94
C ASN A 105 9.44 -11.98 13.04
N THR A 106 8.45 -11.33 12.41
CA THR A 106 8.67 -10.51 11.22
C THR A 106 8.35 -9.05 11.38
N ARG A 107 8.36 -8.49 12.57
CA ARG A 107 8.11 -7.06 12.74
C ARG A 107 9.18 -6.22 12.01
N LEU A 108 8.76 -5.40 11.05
CA LEU A 108 9.59 -4.38 10.42
C LEU A 108 9.41 -3.01 11.07
N ILE A 109 8.19 -2.68 11.52
CA ILE A 109 7.87 -1.37 12.10
C ILE A 109 7.38 -1.54 13.54
N ASP A 110 8.11 -0.95 14.48
CA ASP A 110 7.77 -0.88 15.90
C ASP A 110 6.74 0.24 16.13
N SER A 111 5.47 -0.11 16.28
CA SER A 111 4.39 0.85 16.49
C SER A 111 4.42 1.58 17.83
N THR A 112 5.31 1.18 18.76
CA THR A 112 5.56 1.94 19.99
C THR A 112 6.47 3.14 19.77
N LYS A 113 7.25 3.15 18.67
CA LYS A 113 8.20 4.20 18.31
C LYS A 113 7.72 5.01 17.11
N PHE A 114 7.10 4.34 16.15
CA PHE A 114 6.74 4.93 14.87
C PHE A 114 5.22 4.95 14.67
N TYR A 115 4.77 5.95 13.93
CA TYR A 115 3.44 6.00 13.37
C TYR A 115 3.46 5.30 12.01
N ALA A 116 3.10 4.02 11.99
CA ALA A 116 3.07 3.24 10.76
C ALA A 116 1.82 3.56 9.94
N VAL A 117 1.99 3.82 8.65
CA VAL A 117 0.92 4.04 7.68
C VAL A 117 1.08 2.99 6.58
N LEU A 118 0.24 1.96 6.61
CA LEU A 118 0.15 0.97 5.54
C LEU A 118 -0.76 1.50 4.45
N LEU A 119 -0.35 1.40 3.19
CA LEU A 119 -1.04 2.00 2.05
C LEU A 119 -1.42 0.90 1.04
N ASP A 120 -2.71 0.79 0.75
CA ASP A 120 -3.22 -0.06 -0.31
C ASP A 120 -2.91 0.58 -1.67
N ALA A 121 -2.15 -0.09 -2.52
CA ALA A 121 -1.81 0.42 -3.84
C ALA A 121 -3.03 0.47 -4.78
N LEU A 122 -3.07 1.39 -5.73
CA LEU A 122 -4.11 1.38 -6.77
C LEU A 122 -4.14 0.02 -7.48
N GLY A 123 -5.31 -0.48 -7.77
CA GLY A 123 -5.49 -1.75 -8.46
C GLY A 123 -5.51 -2.98 -7.56
N ASP A 124 -5.45 -2.87 -6.23
CA ASP A 124 -5.45 -4.00 -5.30
C ASP A 124 -6.84 -4.51 -4.88
N GLY A 125 -7.91 -3.85 -5.31
CA GLY A 125 -9.29 -4.15 -4.96
C GLY A 125 -9.78 -3.48 -3.66
N VAL A 126 -8.92 -2.76 -2.93
CA VAL A 126 -9.26 -1.93 -1.76
C VAL A 126 -9.20 -0.46 -2.14
N SER A 127 -8.06 0.03 -2.59
CA SER A 127 -7.92 1.31 -3.30
C SER A 127 -8.68 1.28 -4.62
N SER A 128 -8.80 2.43 -5.30
CA SER A 128 -9.47 2.48 -6.61
C SER A 128 -8.89 1.46 -7.57
N SER A 129 -9.76 0.59 -8.07
CA SER A 129 -9.40 -0.62 -8.83
C SER A 129 -10.44 -0.94 -9.89
N PRO A 130 -10.09 -1.72 -10.92
CA PRO A 130 -11.05 -2.25 -11.88
C PRO A 130 -12.28 -2.91 -11.27
N SER A 131 -12.10 -3.68 -10.18
CA SER A 131 -13.19 -4.44 -9.54
C SER A 131 -14.17 -3.58 -8.76
N ASN A 132 -13.71 -2.48 -8.18
CA ASN A 132 -14.50 -1.67 -7.24
C ASN A 132 -14.90 -0.29 -7.76
N SER A 133 -14.49 0.10 -8.98
CA SER A 133 -14.94 1.33 -9.60
C SER A 133 -16.43 1.25 -9.98
N ASP A 134 -17.17 2.29 -9.69
CA ASP A 134 -18.59 2.43 -10.02
C ASP A 134 -18.83 2.99 -11.43
N VAL A 135 -17.88 3.76 -11.97
CA VAL A 135 -17.99 4.45 -13.27
C VAL A 135 -17.03 3.91 -14.34
N GLN A 136 -15.92 3.30 -13.97
CA GLN A 136 -14.85 2.83 -14.87
C GLN A 136 -14.51 1.36 -14.56
N LYS A 137 -15.50 0.49 -14.56
CA LYS A 137 -15.40 -0.87 -14.03
C LYS A 137 -14.71 -1.85 -14.98
N GLY A 138 -13.95 -2.77 -14.42
CA GLY A 138 -13.35 -3.88 -15.15
C GLY A 138 -12.37 -3.39 -16.22
N ALA A 139 -12.54 -3.88 -17.45
CA ALA A 139 -11.66 -3.54 -18.59
C ALA A 139 -11.71 -2.05 -18.99
N GLU A 140 -12.68 -1.28 -18.50
CA GLU A 140 -12.79 0.15 -18.78
C GLU A 140 -12.03 1.03 -17.77
N PHE A 141 -11.43 0.41 -16.73
CA PHE A 141 -10.59 1.15 -15.79
C PHE A 141 -9.33 1.67 -16.50
N PRO A 142 -8.91 2.91 -16.25
CA PRO A 142 -7.74 3.46 -16.92
C PRO A 142 -6.46 2.70 -16.53
N ALA A 143 -5.52 2.60 -17.46
CA ALA A 143 -4.21 2.03 -17.16
C ALA A 143 -3.48 2.90 -16.12
N ILE A 144 -2.91 2.25 -15.12
CA ILE A 144 -2.15 2.88 -14.04
C ILE A 144 -0.68 2.49 -14.12
N THR A 145 0.17 3.32 -13.56
CA THR A 145 1.60 3.06 -13.34
C THR A 145 1.92 3.07 -11.85
N GLU A 146 3.09 2.59 -11.45
CA GLU A 146 3.52 2.71 -10.05
C GLU A 146 3.71 4.17 -9.63
N ARG A 147 4.07 5.05 -10.55
CA ARG A 147 4.10 6.50 -10.30
C ARG A 147 2.72 7.05 -9.99
N ASP A 148 1.67 6.54 -10.63
CA ASP A 148 0.29 6.91 -10.31
C ASP A 148 -0.11 6.41 -8.92
N MET A 149 0.34 5.19 -8.53
CA MET A 149 0.15 4.65 -7.17
C MET A 149 0.80 5.57 -6.14
N VAL A 150 2.08 5.88 -6.29
CA VAL A 150 2.84 6.76 -5.40
C VAL A 150 2.24 8.16 -5.31
N ARG A 151 1.75 8.74 -6.42
CA ARG A 151 1.08 10.05 -6.40
C ARG A 151 -0.24 10.02 -5.63
N ALA A 152 -1.02 8.95 -5.77
CA ALA A 152 -2.26 8.79 -5.02
C ALA A 152 -1.97 8.61 -3.52
N GLU A 153 -0.98 7.81 -3.18
CA GLU A 153 -0.50 7.61 -1.81
C GLU A 153 0.01 8.91 -1.19
N TYR A 154 0.83 9.68 -1.92
CA TYR A 154 1.31 10.98 -1.47
C TYR A 154 0.15 11.93 -1.15
N ARG A 155 -0.86 11.98 -2.01
CA ARG A 155 -2.07 12.76 -1.76
C ARG A 155 -2.82 12.26 -0.52
N ALA A 156 -2.95 10.94 -0.35
CA ALA A 156 -3.60 10.37 0.82
C ALA A 156 -2.90 10.78 2.12
N VAL A 157 -1.57 10.68 2.17
CA VAL A 157 -0.82 11.01 3.39
C VAL A 157 -0.72 12.52 3.64
N THR A 158 -0.72 13.37 2.61
CA THR A 158 -0.61 14.82 2.77
C THR A 158 -1.94 15.53 2.89
N GLU A 159 -2.95 15.16 2.10
CA GLU A 159 -4.25 15.83 2.07
C GLU A 159 -5.19 15.31 3.18
N VAL A 160 -5.13 14.00 3.52
CA VAL A 160 -6.05 13.37 4.47
C VAL A 160 -5.41 13.12 5.83
N LEU A 161 -4.20 12.54 5.87
CA LEU A 161 -3.46 12.34 7.12
C LEU A 161 -2.68 13.58 7.57
N HIS A 162 -2.58 14.60 6.73
CA HIS A 162 -1.91 15.88 6.99
C HIS A 162 -0.44 15.77 7.38
N LEU A 163 0.23 14.66 6.94
CA LEU A 163 1.66 14.51 7.13
C LEU A 163 2.42 15.56 6.32
N LYS A 164 3.42 16.15 6.93
CA LYS A 164 4.32 17.11 6.28
C LYS A 164 5.63 16.46 5.84
N HIS A 165 5.97 15.37 6.49
CA HIS A 165 7.18 14.62 6.32
C HIS A 165 6.98 13.19 6.82
N ALA A 166 7.78 12.24 6.34
CA ALA A 166 7.84 10.89 6.85
C ALA A 166 9.29 10.56 7.27
N HIS A 167 9.44 9.74 8.30
CA HIS A 167 10.73 9.21 8.72
C HIS A 167 11.30 8.24 7.69
N ALA A 168 10.42 7.35 7.17
CA ALA A 168 10.85 6.33 6.21
C ALA A 168 9.73 5.91 5.25
N VAL A 169 10.15 5.36 4.11
CA VAL A 169 9.33 4.51 3.24
C VAL A 169 9.96 3.12 3.19
N ILE A 170 9.20 2.10 3.51
CA ILE A 170 9.61 0.68 3.50
C ILE A 170 8.66 -0.07 2.59
N GLY A 171 9.16 -0.87 1.66
CA GLY A 171 8.30 -1.68 0.80
C GLY A 171 8.94 -3.00 0.43
N ILE A 172 8.11 -4.00 0.17
CA ILE A 172 8.52 -5.34 -0.27
C ILE A 172 8.00 -5.57 -1.68
N SER A 173 8.81 -6.15 -2.59
CA SER A 173 8.42 -6.45 -3.98
C SER A 173 7.95 -5.19 -4.71
N MET A 174 6.76 -5.14 -5.31
CA MET A 174 6.17 -3.94 -5.89
C MET A 174 6.12 -2.77 -4.88
N GLY A 175 5.94 -3.02 -3.58
CA GLY A 175 6.08 -1.98 -2.54
C GLY A 175 7.52 -1.44 -2.44
N GLY A 176 8.52 -2.31 -2.66
CA GLY A 176 9.92 -1.91 -2.78
C GLY A 176 10.20 -1.11 -4.07
N GLU A 177 9.55 -1.45 -5.17
CA GLU A 177 9.57 -0.69 -6.43
C GLU A 177 8.98 0.70 -6.23
N GLN A 178 7.82 0.78 -5.59
CA GLN A 178 7.22 2.05 -5.16
C GLN A 178 8.14 2.86 -4.23
N THR A 179 8.95 2.21 -3.37
CA THR A 179 9.92 2.92 -2.52
C THR A 179 10.97 3.68 -3.35
N PHE A 180 11.45 3.09 -4.47
CA PHE A 180 12.32 3.80 -5.40
C PHE A 180 11.58 4.97 -6.09
N GLU A 181 10.34 4.75 -6.52
CA GLU A 181 9.52 5.79 -7.15
C GLU A 181 9.20 6.94 -6.19
N TRP A 182 8.90 6.66 -4.92
CA TRP A 182 8.73 7.66 -3.86
C TRP A 182 9.95 8.56 -3.74
N ALA A 183 11.16 7.99 -3.72
CA ALA A 183 12.39 8.74 -3.55
C ALA A 183 12.73 9.64 -4.74
N VAL A 184 12.31 9.27 -5.94
CA VAL A 184 12.53 10.08 -7.14
C VAL A 184 11.45 11.14 -7.30
N THR A 185 10.18 10.77 -7.05
CA THR A 185 9.06 11.69 -7.24
C THR A 185 8.93 12.71 -6.10
N TYR A 186 9.22 12.31 -4.85
CA TYR A 186 9.12 13.17 -3.66
C TYR A 186 10.40 13.13 -2.80
N PRO A 187 11.54 13.57 -3.33
CA PRO A 187 12.86 13.37 -2.70
C PRO A 187 13.03 14.10 -1.37
N GLU A 188 12.17 15.07 -1.06
CA GLU A 188 12.24 15.87 0.17
C GLU A 188 11.23 15.42 1.23
N PHE A 189 10.40 14.42 0.91
CA PHE A 189 9.27 14.08 1.78
C PHE A 189 9.65 13.12 2.92
N PHE A 190 10.75 12.40 2.81
CA PHE A 190 11.19 11.44 3.82
C PHE A 190 12.70 11.26 3.87
N ASP A 191 13.21 10.70 4.98
CA ASP A 191 14.65 10.61 5.27
C ASP A 191 15.25 9.25 4.90
N LEU A 192 14.51 8.14 5.07
CA LEU A 192 15.02 6.78 4.95
C LEU A 192 14.22 5.97 3.94
N ALA A 193 14.91 5.27 3.04
CA ALA A 193 14.33 4.37 2.04
C ALA A 193 14.78 2.93 2.25
N VAL A 194 13.82 2.00 2.37
CA VAL A 194 14.10 0.57 2.59
C VAL A 194 13.34 -0.28 1.58
N PRO A 195 13.81 -0.38 0.31
CA PRO A 195 13.27 -1.35 -0.63
C PRO A 195 13.76 -2.75 -0.31
N ILE A 196 12.84 -3.71 -0.22
CA ILE A 196 13.10 -5.14 0.02
C ILE A 196 12.60 -5.91 -1.19
N ALA A 197 13.47 -6.69 -1.85
CA ALA A 197 13.16 -7.49 -3.05
C ALA A 197 12.43 -6.70 -4.14
N GLY A 198 12.74 -5.41 -4.31
CA GLY A 198 12.22 -4.54 -5.38
C GLY A 198 13.32 -4.09 -6.32
N THR A 199 12.93 -3.47 -7.44
CA THR A 199 13.84 -2.95 -8.45
C THR A 199 13.46 -1.52 -8.86
N PRO A 200 14.42 -0.62 -9.17
CA PRO A 200 14.09 0.69 -9.77
C PRO A 200 13.73 0.59 -11.26
N GLN A 201 14.06 -0.52 -11.91
CA GLN A 201 13.78 -0.76 -13.32
C GLN A 201 13.87 -2.26 -13.62
N PRO A 202 12.83 -2.89 -14.18
CA PRO A 202 12.86 -4.28 -14.61
C PRO A 202 13.93 -4.53 -15.66
N THR A 203 14.60 -5.68 -15.56
CA THR A 203 15.52 -6.15 -16.59
C THR A 203 14.77 -6.85 -17.73
N SER A 204 15.48 -7.22 -18.80
CA SER A 204 14.90 -8.04 -19.87
C SER A 204 14.41 -9.42 -19.36
N TYR A 205 15.00 -9.93 -18.28
CA TYR A 205 14.55 -11.17 -17.65
C TYR A 205 13.20 -10.95 -16.93
N ASP A 206 13.10 -9.91 -16.11
CA ASP A 206 11.87 -9.57 -15.38
C ASP A 206 10.73 -9.26 -16.34
N LEU A 207 11.01 -8.46 -17.39
CA LEU A 207 10.04 -8.17 -18.45
C LEU A 207 9.56 -9.42 -19.17
N LEU A 208 10.46 -10.39 -19.48
CA LEU A 208 10.07 -11.66 -20.09
C LEU A 208 9.18 -12.48 -19.18
N SER A 209 9.54 -12.62 -17.90
CA SER A 209 8.79 -13.37 -16.89
C SER A 209 7.38 -12.79 -16.71
N HIS A 210 7.28 -11.49 -16.48
CA HIS A 210 5.98 -10.83 -16.31
C HIS A 210 5.14 -10.83 -17.58
N THR A 211 5.76 -10.74 -18.78
CA THR A 211 5.05 -10.87 -20.06
C THR A 211 4.47 -12.29 -20.23
N ILE A 212 5.21 -13.33 -19.84
CA ILE A 212 4.69 -14.72 -19.87
C ILE A 212 3.48 -14.85 -18.94
N THR A 213 3.51 -14.22 -17.79
CA THR A 213 2.39 -14.21 -16.84
C THR A 213 1.19 -13.45 -17.42
N GLU A 214 1.40 -12.28 -18.06
CA GLU A 214 0.36 -11.55 -18.78
C GLU A 214 -0.26 -12.40 -19.90
N ASP A 215 0.57 -13.02 -20.73
CA ASP A 215 0.12 -13.91 -21.82
C ASP A 215 -0.67 -15.10 -21.29
N ALA A 216 -0.24 -15.69 -20.16
CA ALA A 216 -0.97 -16.78 -19.53
C ALA A 216 -2.36 -16.36 -19.03
N MET A 217 -2.49 -15.15 -18.49
CA MET A 217 -3.78 -14.58 -18.09
C MET A 217 -4.67 -14.29 -19.32
N LEU A 218 -4.09 -13.72 -20.38
CA LEU A 218 -4.79 -13.42 -21.63
C LEU A 218 -5.26 -14.69 -22.38
N ALA A 219 -4.52 -15.78 -22.27
CA ALA A 219 -4.82 -17.07 -22.86
C ALA A 219 -5.92 -17.85 -22.10
N ASP A 220 -6.24 -17.47 -20.87
CA ASP A 220 -7.31 -18.10 -20.10
C ASP A 220 -8.66 -17.80 -20.77
N ALA A 221 -9.37 -18.88 -21.16
CA ALA A 221 -10.64 -18.77 -21.92
C ALA A 221 -11.75 -18.06 -21.12
N ASP A 222 -11.67 -18.09 -19.78
CA ASP A 222 -12.65 -17.46 -18.91
C ASP A 222 -12.33 -15.99 -18.66
N TYR A 223 -11.09 -15.51 -18.88
CA TYR A 223 -10.68 -14.11 -18.70
C TYR A 223 -11.32 -13.16 -19.72
N LYS A 224 -11.46 -13.60 -20.97
CA LYS A 224 -12.19 -12.86 -22.04
C LYS A 224 -11.70 -11.41 -22.22
N GLY A 225 -10.39 -11.18 -22.10
CA GLY A 225 -9.81 -9.84 -22.18
C GLY A 225 -10.34 -8.89 -21.11
N GLY A 226 -10.58 -9.39 -19.90
CA GLY A 226 -11.10 -8.62 -18.77
C GLY A 226 -12.62 -8.46 -18.72
N ARG A 227 -13.38 -9.10 -19.65
CA ARG A 227 -14.85 -9.02 -19.74
C ARG A 227 -15.52 -10.33 -19.32
N TYR A 228 -15.07 -10.92 -18.22
CA TYR A 228 -15.54 -12.22 -17.70
C TYR A 228 -16.87 -12.16 -16.94
N GLY A 229 -17.42 -10.97 -16.72
CA GLY A 229 -18.69 -10.81 -16.00
C GLY A 229 -18.56 -11.10 -14.51
N GLY A 230 -19.55 -11.80 -13.94
CA GLY A 230 -19.60 -12.03 -12.48
C GLY A 230 -18.83 -13.26 -12.00
N LYS A 231 -18.30 -14.13 -12.89
CA LYS A 231 -17.52 -15.30 -12.50
C LYS A 231 -16.02 -15.04 -12.74
N GLN A 232 -15.24 -15.02 -11.67
CA GLN A 232 -13.79 -14.87 -11.75
C GLN A 232 -13.15 -16.02 -12.54
N PRO A 233 -12.22 -15.73 -13.47
CA PRO A 233 -11.38 -16.76 -14.08
C PRO A 233 -10.42 -17.34 -13.01
N GLU A 234 -10.09 -18.61 -13.16
CA GLU A 234 -9.20 -19.29 -12.19
C GLU A 234 -7.71 -18.98 -12.41
N LEU A 235 -7.32 -18.55 -13.61
CA LEU A 235 -5.97 -18.13 -13.99
C LEU A 235 -4.88 -19.17 -13.61
N LYS A 236 -5.19 -20.46 -13.73
CA LYS A 236 -4.33 -21.58 -13.24
C LYS A 236 -2.90 -21.48 -13.72
N LEU A 237 -2.67 -21.22 -15.00
CA LEU A 237 -1.31 -21.17 -15.56
C LEU A 237 -0.52 -19.97 -15.00
N ALA A 238 -1.15 -18.81 -14.86
CA ALA A 238 -0.51 -17.64 -14.26
C ALA A 238 -0.16 -17.89 -12.78
N ASN A 239 -1.00 -18.62 -12.04
CA ASN A 239 -0.72 -18.99 -10.64
C ASN A 239 0.40 -20.01 -10.52
N GLU A 240 0.46 -21.00 -11.44
CA GLU A 240 1.56 -21.96 -11.52
C GLU A 240 2.90 -21.27 -11.81
N LEU A 241 2.93 -20.29 -12.73
CA LEU A 241 4.11 -19.50 -13.04
C LEU A 241 4.57 -18.72 -11.81
N LEU A 242 3.68 -17.97 -11.16
CA LEU A 242 4.01 -17.25 -9.95
C LEU A 242 4.55 -18.17 -8.85
N THR A 243 3.92 -19.33 -8.62
CA THR A 243 4.39 -20.32 -7.64
C THR A 243 5.81 -20.82 -7.95
N MET A 244 6.16 -20.92 -9.22
CA MET A 244 7.49 -21.34 -9.66
C MET A 244 8.53 -20.21 -9.45
N GLU A 245 8.16 -18.96 -9.64
CA GLU A 245 9.06 -17.81 -9.61
C GLU A 245 9.30 -17.26 -8.19
N LEU A 246 8.36 -17.41 -7.28
CA LEU A 246 8.49 -16.94 -5.90
C LEU A 246 9.65 -17.61 -5.14
N THR A 247 9.97 -18.87 -5.42
CA THR A 247 11.02 -19.63 -4.71
C THR A 247 12.02 -20.23 -5.66
N THR A 248 13.23 -20.53 -5.17
CA THR A 248 14.26 -21.18 -5.98
C THR A 248 13.95 -22.66 -6.25
N PRO A 249 14.54 -23.27 -7.30
CA PRO A 249 14.50 -24.72 -7.49
C PRO A 249 15.05 -25.50 -6.29
N GLN A 250 16.09 -24.96 -5.62
CA GLN A 250 16.64 -25.57 -4.41
C GLN A 250 15.59 -25.61 -3.29
N PHE A 251 14.97 -24.49 -2.95
CA PHE A 251 13.90 -24.43 -1.95
C PHE A 251 12.79 -25.44 -2.27
N ARG A 252 12.37 -25.48 -3.53
CA ARG A 252 11.29 -26.38 -3.96
C ARG A 252 11.65 -27.85 -3.75
N VAL A 253 12.87 -28.26 -4.09
CA VAL A 253 13.34 -29.63 -3.91
C VAL A 253 13.50 -29.98 -2.43
N GLU A 254 13.95 -29.05 -1.60
CA GLU A 254 14.14 -29.28 -0.15
C GLU A 254 12.81 -29.35 0.61
N HIS A 255 11.75 -28.66 0.14
CA HIS A 255 10.48 -28.52 0.85
C HIS A 255 9.30 -29.29 0.23
N THR A 256 9.48 -29.89 -0.94
CA THR A 256 8.41 -30.63 -1.62
C THR A 256 8.97 -31.95 -2.18
N GLU A 257 8.65 -33.07 -1.54
CA GLU A 257 9.00 -34.38 -2.08
C GLU A 257 8.20 -34.66 -3.37
N ARG A 258 8.77 -35.48 -4.26
CA ARG A 258 8.10 -35.83 -5.52
C ARG A 258 6.69 -36.41 -5.31
N LYS A 259 6.46 -37.18 -4.23
CA LYS A 259 5.14 -37.74 -3.91
C LYS A 259 4.10 -36.68 -3.58
N ASP A 260 4.53 -35.49 -3.09
CA ASP A 260 3.68 -34.38 -2.65
C ASP A 260 3.39 -33.37 -3.79
N PHE A 261 3.97 -33.58 -4.98
CA PHE A 261 3.75 -32.76 -6.15
C PHE A 261 2.26 -32.53 -6.51
N PRO A 262 1.37 -33.55 -6.45
CA PRO A 262 -0.06 -33.31 -6.72
C PRO A 262 -0.67 -32.27 -5.77
N ALA A 263 -0.33 -32.29 -4.49
CA ALA A 263 -0.83 -31.34 -3.50
C ALA A 263 -0.27 -29.93 -3.75
N LEU A 264 1.01 -29.81 -4.13
CA LEU A 264 1.60 -28.54 -4.55
C LEU A 264 0.88 -27.96 -5.77
N LEU A 265 0.59 -28.80 -6.77
CA LEU A 265 -0.09 -28.37 -8.00
C LEU A 265 -1.53 -27.91 -7.72
N ASP A 266 -2.24 -28.64 -6.85
CA ASP A 266 -3.59 -28.27 -6.43
C ASP A 266 -3.58 -26.94 -5.67
N GLU A 267 -2.58 -26.67 -4.82
CA GLU A 267 -2.40 -25.42 -4.12
C GLU A 267 -2.09 -24.27 -5.10
N ALA A 268 -1.12 -24.47 -6.00
CA ALA A 268 -0.74 -23.49 -7.00
C ALA A 268 -1.90 -23.07 -7.93
N ARG A 269 -2.88 -23.96 -8.15
CA ARG A 269 -4.04 -23.73 -9.02
C ARG A 269 -5.23 -23.08 -8.33
N LYS A 270 -5.14 -22.86 -7.02
CA LYS A 270 -6.24 -22.18 -6.32
C LYS A 270 -6.45 -20.78 -6.87
N PRO A 271 -7.71 -20.37 -7.02
CA PRO A 271 -8.01 -18.99 -7.40
C PRO A 271 -7.42 -18.02 -6.40
N GLU A 272 -6.80 -16.97 -6.90
CA GLU A 272 -6.35 -15.85 -6.09
C GLU A 272 -7.55 -15.13 -5.45
N ARG A 273 -7.31 -14.50 -4.31
CA ARG A 273 -8.31 -13.65 -3.65
C ARG A 273 -8.62 -12.40 -4.48
N GLN A 274 -7.64 -11.92 -5.21
CA GLN A 274 -7.74 -10.70 -5.99
C GLN A 274 -8.57 -10.92 -7.26
N ASP A 275 -9.31 -9.88 -7.67
CA ASP A 275 -10.00 -9.85 -8.96
C ASP A 275 -8.99 -9.93 -10.11
N ALA A 276 -9.32 -10.66 -11.16
CA ALA A 276 -8.41 -10.90 -12.27
C ALA A 276 -8.01 -9.61 -13.03
N ASN A 277 -8.91 -8.61 -13.12
CA ASN A 277 -8.56 -7.33 -13.71
C ASN A 277 -7.67 -6.51 -12.77
N ASP A 278 -7.90 -6.55 -11.47
CA ASP A 278 -7.05 -5.87 -10.49
C ASP A 278 -5.60 -6.38 -10.63
N ARG A 279 -5.44 -7.71 -10.64
CA ARG A 279 -4.14 -8.34 -10.87
C ARG A 279 -3.50 -7.93 -12.20
N MET A 280 -4.28 -7.93 -13.28
CA MET A 280 -3.79 -7.53 -14.62
C MET A 280 -3.32 -6.07 -14.65
N TRP A 281 -4.05 -5.16 -13.99
CA TRP A 281 -3.70 -3.75 -13.95
C TRP A 281 -2.42 -3.49 -13.15
N GLN A 282 -2.27 -4.14 -12.01
CA GLN A 282 -1.01 -4.07 -11.24
C GLN A 282 0.16 -4.71 -12.00
N LEU A 283 -0.02 -5.88 -12.61
CA LEU A 283 1.03 -6.50 -13.44
C LEU A 283 1.49 -5.59 -14.58
N LYS A 284 0.55 -4.90 -15.24
CA LYS A 284 0.89 -3.90 -16.27
C LYS A 284 1.64 -2.70 -15.72
N ALA A 285 1.35 -2.29 -14.49
CA ALA A 285 2.07 -1.21 -13.83
C ALA A 285 3.54 -1.61 -13.55
N VAL A 286 3.77 -2.85 -13.08
CA VAL A 286 5.13 -3.42 -12.91
C VAL A 286 5.87 -3.52 -14.25
N LEU A 287 5.21 -4.02 -15.30
CA LEU A 287 5.80 -4.08 -16.66
C LEU A 287 6.18 -2.70 -17.21
N ALA A 288 5.46 -1.66 -16.82
CA ALA A 288 5.70 -0.29 -17.26
C ALA A 288 6.66 0.49 -16.33
N LEU A 289 7.18 -0.12 -15.26
CA LEU A 289 8.03 0.55 -14.31
C LEU A 289 9.30 1.09 -14.94
N ASP A 290 9.51 2.38 -14.82
CA ASP A 290 10.77 3.07 -15.19
C ASP A 290 10.98 4.27 -14.27
N VAL A 291 11.55 3.99 -13.09
CA VAL A 291 11.90 5.04 -12.11
C VAL A 291 12.94 6.01 -12.68
N LEU A 292 13.76 5.51 -13.62
CA LEU A 292 14.87 6.29 -14.20
C LEU A 292 14.40 7.33 -15.22
N GLY A 293 13.23 7.13 -15.85
CA GLY A 293 12.72 8.03 -16.89
C GLY A 293 13.67 8.20 -18.06
N GLY A 294 14.39 7.13 -18.43
CA GLY A 294 15.38 7.11 -19.51
C GLY A 294 16.72 7.77 -19.17
N LYS A 295 16.95 8.18 -17.92
CA LYS A 295 18.23 8.76 -17.46
C LYS A 295 19.20 7.68 -16.98
N PRO A 296 20.52 7.97 -16.91
CA PRO A 296 21.47 7.06 -16.27
C PRO A 296 21.13 6.84 -14.80
N MET A 297 21.18 5.58 -14.36
CA MET A 297 20.84 5.18 -12.98
C MET A 297 21.66 5.93 -11.93
N ASP A 298 22.95 6.12 -12.18
CA ASP A 298 23.83 6.81 -11.24
C ASP A 298 23.50 8.31 -11.09
N GLU A 299 22.96 8.94 -12.14
CA GLU A 299 22.46 10.32 -12.07
C GLU A 299 21.21 10.38 -11.19
N VAL A 300 20.23 9.50 -11.45
CA VAL A 300 18.96 9.50 -10.71
C VAL A 300 19.19 9.12 -9.25
N ALA A 301 19.93 8.05 -8.98
CA ALA A 301 20.19 7.58 -7.61
C ALA A 301 20.92 8.63 -6.76
N LYS A 302 21.91 9.33 -7.32
CA LYS A 302 22.64 10.41 -6.63
C LYS A 302 21.80 11.67 -6.39
N ALA A 303 20.75 11.86 -7.17
CA ALA A 303 19.84 13.00 -7.00
C ALA A 303 18.83 12.81 -5.86
N THR A 304 18.62 11.59 -5.38
CA THR A 304 17.74 11.32 -4.24
C THR A 304 18.39 11.80 -2.93
N ARG A 305 17.56 12.19 -1.96
CA ARG A 305 18.02 12.71 -0.67
C ARG A 305 17.98 11.68 0.45
N ALA A 306 17.14 10.67 0.30
CA ALA A 306 17.01 9.63 1.30
C ALA A 306 18.32 8.87 1.52
N ARG A 307 18.56 8.44 2.74
CA ARG A 307 19.53 7.38 3.03
C ARG A 307 18.87 6.04 2.74
N TRP A 308 19.65 5.09 2.27
CA TRP A 308 19.14 3.84 1.73
C TRP A 308 19.65 2.63 2.52
N LEU A 309 18.74 1.69 2.78
CA LEU A 309 19.04 0.30 3.10
C LEU A 309 18.38 -0.58 2.03
N VAL A 310 19.15 -1.09 1.09
CA VAL A 310 18.66 -1.95 0.01
C VAL A 310 18.80 -3.41 0.41
N ILE A 311 17.68 -4.14 0.45
CA ILE A 311 17.63 -5.54 0.84
C ILE A 311 17.17 -6.37 -0.34
N VAL A 312 17.97 -7.37 -0.72
CA VAL A 312 17.68 -8.27 -1.85
C VAL A 312 17.97 -9.72 -1.51
N SER A 313 17.36 -10.65 -2.26
CA SER A 313 17.80 -12.04 -2.28
C SER A 313 18.77 -12.27 -3.43
N ALA A 314 19.89 -12.95 -3.18
CA ALA A 314 20.85 -13.32 -4.21
C ALA A 314 20.24 -14.23 -5.29
N HIS A 315 19.19 -14.94 -4.92
CA HIS A 315 18.55 -15.98 -5.73
C HIS A 315 17.12 -15.63 -6.15
N ASP A 316 16.78 -14.35 -6.19
CA ASP A 316 15.46 -13.92 -6.63
C ASP A 316 15.25 -14.20 -8.12
N HIS A 317 14.18 -14.92 -8.44
CA HIS A 317 13.79 -15.31 -9.80
C HIS A 317 12.57 -14.52 -10.31
N LEU A 318 11.95 -13.71 -9.47
CA LEU A 318 10.81 -12.88 -9.85
C LEU A 318 11.24 -11.44 -10.12
N VAL A 319 12.11 -10.89 -9.23
CA VAL A 319 12.69 -9.55 -9.36
C VAL A 319 14.21 -9.67 -9.28
N TYR A 320 14.88 -9.59 -10.41
CA TYR A 320 16.33 -9.76 -10.47
C TYR A 320 17.07 -8.66 -9.68
N PRO A 321 17.95 -9.00 -8.72
CA PRO A 321 18.51 -8.05 -7.76
C PRO A 321 19.54 -7.06 -8.36
N GLY A 322 20.02 -7.29 -9.58
CA GLY A 322 21.09 -6.51 -10.19
C GLY A 322 20.85 -5.01 -10.24
N PRO A 323 19.70 -4.51 -10.71
CA PRO A 323 19.43 -3.08 -10.74
C PRO A 323 19.34 -2.44 -9.36
N ALA A 324 18.74 -3.13 -8.36
CA ALA A 324 18.68 -2.63 -6.98
C ALA A 324 20.09 -2.50 -6.36
N LEU A 325 20.98 -3.47 -6.62
CA LEU A 325 22.38 -3.41 -6.18
C LEU A 325 23.17 -2.32 -6.92
N ALA A 326 22.91 -2.11 -8.21
CA ALA A 326 23.51 -1.02 -8.96
C ALA A 326 23.08 0.36 -8.41
N TRP A 327 21.80 0.51 -8.09
CA TRP A 327 21.26 1.69 -7.40
C TRP A 327 21.93 1.90 -6.04
N ALA A 328 21.99 0.85 -5.21
CA ALA A 328 22.62 0.90 -3.91
C ALA A 328 24.06 1.41 -3.99
N LYS A 329 24.83 0.89 -4.93
CA LYS A 329 26.20 1.34 -5.17
C LYS A 329 26.26 2.81 -5.60
N ALA A 330 25.36 3.26 -6.47
CA ALA A 330 25.33 4.63 -6.97
C ALA A 330 24.90 5.64 -5.88
N ALA A 331 23.94 5.27 -5.03
CA ALA A 331 23.43 6.08 -3.92
C ALA A 331 24.32 6.03 -2.66
N GLY A 332 25.32 5.14 -2.60
CA GLY A 332 26.11 4.91 -1.39
C GLY A 332 25.33 4.27 -0.25
N ALA A 333 24.39 3.38 -0.59
CA ALA A 333 23.47 2.73 0.32
C ALA A 333 24.12 1.67 1.19
N GLU A 334 23.55 1.44 2.40
CA GLU A 334 23.71 0.17 3.10
C GLU A 334 23.01 -0.94 2.30
N THR A 335 23.60 -2.14 2.28
CA THR A 335 23.02 -3.29 1.56
C THR A 335 22.95 -4.52 2.44
N TYR A 336 21.89 -5.29 2.28
CA TYR A 336 21.80 -6.65 2.76
C TYR A 336 21.43 -7.60 1.64
N ILE A 337 22.24 -8.62 1.43
CA ILE A 337 22.01 -9.66 0.41
C ILE A 337 21.74 -10.96 1.16
N SER A 338 20.49 -11.41 1.14
CA SER A 338 20.11 -12.72 1.67
C SER A 338 20.56 -13.81 0.71
N ASP A 339 21.30 -14.78 1.22
CA ASP A 339 21.81 -15.95 0.47
C ASP A 339 21.00 -17.22 0.78
N THR A 340 19.73 -17.04 1.18
CA THR A 340 18.83 -18.16 1.48
C THR A 340 18.15 -18.67 0.22
N PRO A 341 17.74 -19.96 0.16
CA PRO A 341 17.11 -20.52 -1.04
C PRO A 341 15.64 -20.05 -1.22
N CYS A 342 15.10 -19.19 -0.38
CA CYS A 342 13.72 -18.72 -0.50
C CYS A 342 13.45 -17.88 -1.75
N GLY A 343 14.47 -17.32 -2.39
CA GLY A 343 14.27 -16.52 -3.59
C GLY A 343 13.55 -15.22 -3.28
N HIS A 344 12.47 -14.92 -4.03
CA HIS A 344 11.70 -13.68 -3.86
C HIS A 344 11.06 -13.54 -2.47
N VAL A 345 10.59 -14.63 -1.91
CA VAL A 345 9.99 -14.65 -0.57
C VAL A 345 11.04 -14.75 0.55
N LEU A 346 12.12 -14.00 0.43
CA LEU A 346 13.23 -13.99 1.39
C LEU A 346 12.77 -13.77 2.84
N MET A 347 11.66 -13.08 3.06
CA MET A 347 11.06 -12.87 4.38
C MET A 347 10.60 -14.17 5.05
N GLU A 348 10.37 -15.25 4.31
CA GLU A 348 10.03 -16.55 4.90
C GLU A 348 11.23 -17.27 5.52
N CYS A 349 12.43 -17.04 5.00
CA CYS A 349 13.66 -17.69 5.46
C CYS A 349 14.55 -16.79 6.33
N ASP A 350 14.49 -15.49 6.14
CA ASP A 350 15.50 -14.56 6.66
C ASP A 350 14.90 -13.35 7.40
N ALA A 351 13.65 -13.46 7.80
CA ALA A 351 12.90 -12.40 8.43
C ALA A 351 13.58 -11.80 9.65
N GLU A 352 14.21 -12.61 10.49
CA GLU A 352 14.90 -12.13 11.70
C GLU A 352 16.06 -11.21 11.36
N GLN A 353 16.89 -11.60 10.38
CA GLN A 353 18.02 -10.78 9.93
C GLN A 353 17.56 -9.50 9.25
N VAL A 354 16.51 -9.58 8.42
CA VAL A 354 15.91 -8.42 7.78
C VAL A 354 15.34 -7.48 8.83
N SER A 355 14.54 -7.98 9.77
CA SER A 355 13.90 -7.16 10.82
C SER A 355 14.93 -6.44 11.68
N GLN A 356 15.99 -7.13 12.12
CA GLN A 356 17.07 -6.52 12.91
C GLN A 356 17.78 -5.38 12.15
N ARG A 357 18.01 -5.54 10.85
CA ARG A 357 18.65 -4.51 10.03
C ARG A 357 17.75 -3.32 9.81
N VAL A 358 16.46 -3.55 9.51
CA VAL A 358 15.47 -2.48 9.37
C VAL A 358 15.32 -1.72 10.68
N GLU A 359 15.15 -2.41 11.82
CA GLU A 359 15.05 -1.76 13.12
C GLU A 359 16.28 -0.89 13.44
N LYS A 360 17.49 -1.42 13.19
CA LYS A 360 18.74 -0.66 13.39
C LYS A 360 18.82 0.55 12.45
N PHE A 361 18.37 0.41 11.22
CA PHE A 361 18.42 1.49 10.24
C PHE A 361 17.42 2.59 10.56
N LEU A 362 16.19 2.22 10.95
CA LEU A 362 15.16 3.18 11.38
C LEU A 362 15.54 3.95 12.68
N ALA A 363 16.44 3.43 13.48
CA ALA A 363 16.91 4.08 14.71
C ALA A 363 17.98 5.18 14.48
N GLN A 364 18.40 5.41 13.25
CA GLN A 364 19.39 6.43 12.87
C GLN A 364 18.75 7.80 12.68
#